data_a474ec79bc80cbd1c02f54b2afb636c9
#
_entry.id   a474ec79bc80cbd1c02f54b2afb636c9
#
_cell.length_a   1.000
_cell.length_b   1.000
_cell.length_c   1.000
_cell.angle_alpha   90.00
_cell.angle_beta   90.00
_cell.angle_gamma   90.00
#
_symmetry.space_group_name_H-M   'P 1'
#
loop_
_entity.id
_entity.type
_entity.pdbx_description
1 polymer ?
#
loop_
_entity_poly.entity_id
_entity_poly.type
_entity_poly.pdbx_seq_one_letter_code
_entity_poly.pdbx_strand_id
1 'polypeptide(L)'
;MEQIKNSTFVTNFIKMKRILSLLAFAFILNSCDDGNLTQENISFDAVTVQKCTTNPLLYKLKDNESLIFEATGITFPTETTTQTINISGSNRVIYRFYNNNVTQATICESIPPANPIVTDQWTASGGKIVISTTAVKTKNDTDNSSKITGYKHNITFKNITFSKSNGIQVYETFIFGDYVVPATSLPLAFTKVLKQCPTSKRLYDKNSSEALILDIDQTLIVNAATPLNTPRIGLISDTKNKLTYRLFSGLLTDDYFCNATYPSTPVINEEWIAVPGATNTSGIIEVTTTVFGNGFKHTVVIKKAKLQKGNSDFLLGDNYIYGELLTTN
;
A
#
# COMPACT_ATOMS: atom_id res chain seq x y z
N MET A 1 86.48 49.17 -5.74
CA MET A 1 85.58 48.67 -6.84
C MET A 1 85.05 47.25 -6.59
N GLU A 2 84.99 46.75 -5.33
CA GLU A 2 84.72 45.37 -4.95
C GLU A 2 83.43 45.13 -4.14
N GLN A 3 82.81 46.18 -3.70
CA GLN A 3 81.58 46.07 -2.83
C GLN A 3 80.29 45.96 -3.65
N ILE A 4 80.24 46.29 -4.95
CA ILE A 4 79.00 46.29 -5.74
C ILE A 4 78.69 44.90 -6.33
N LYS A 5 79.64 43.98 -6.45
CA LYS A 5 79.46 42.66 -7.06
C LYS A 5 78.80 41.65 -6.04
N ASN A 6 79.00 41.80 -4.73
CA ASN A 6 78.46 40.91 -3.73
C ASN A 6 76.97 41.12 -3.49
N SER A 7 76.46 42.36 -3.62
CA SER A 7 75.01 42.66 -3.38
C SER A 7 74.13 42.10 -4.49
N THR A 8 74.50 42.03 -5.71
CA THR A 8 73.75 41.50 -6.85
C THR A 8 73.69 39.97 -6.81
N PHE A 9 74.72 39.30 -6.31
CA PHE A 9 74.75 37.85 -6.25
C PHE A 9 73.82 37.31 -5.08
N VAL A 10 73.81 37.96 -3.94
CA VAL A 10 72.94 37.62 -2.81
C VAL A 10 71.49 37.86 -3.13
N THR A 11 71.16 38.95 -3.82
CA THR A 11 69.77 39.29 -4.22
C THR A 11 69.23 38.28 -5.27
N ASN A 12 70.07 37.82 -6.17
CA ASN A 12 69.67 36.80 -7.17
C ASN A 12 69.51 35.41 -6.53
N PHE A 13 70.30 35.07 -5.51
CA PHE A 13 70.20 33.81 -4.79
C PHE A 13 68.94 33.72 -3.92
N ILE A 14 68.51 34.85 -3.35
CA ILE A 14 67.26 34.97 -2.56
C ILE A 14 66.05 34.91 -3.51
N LYS A 15 66.09 35.54 -4.69
CA LYS A 15 65.02 35.43 -5.70
C LYS A 15 64.89 34.01 -6.25
N MET A 16 66.02 33.32 -6.48
CA MET A 16 66.03 31.93 -6.97
C MET A 16 65.46 30.96 -5.93
N LYS A 17 65.77 31.13 -4.64
CA LYS A 17 65.16 30.35 -3.54
C LYS A 17 63.66 30.56 -3.43
N ARG A 18 63.16 31.79 -3.59
CA ARG A 18 61.74 32.11 -3.58
C ARG A 18 60.98 31.49 -4.77
N ILE A 19 61.60 31.50 -5.97
CA ILE A 19 61.02 30.86 -7.16
C ILE A 19 61.00 29.34 -6.99
N LEU A 20 62.08 28.73 -6.45
CA LEU A 20 62.16 27.31 -6.21
C LEU A 20 61.12 26.83 -5.14
N SER A 21 60.89 27.63 -4.07
CA SER A 21 59.88 27.32 -3.07
C SER A 21 58.45 27.48 -3.62
N LEU A 22 58.18 28.45 -4.51
CA LEU A 22 56.92 28.59 -5.21
C LEU A 22 56.64 27.45 -6.18
N LEU A 23 57.68 26.99 -6.90
CA LEU A 23 57.56 25.81 -7.76
C LEU A 23 57.30 24.52 -6.95
N ALA A 24 58.02 24.32 -5.83
CA ALA A 24 57.76 23.18 -4.93
C ALA A 24 56.33 23.20 -4.34
N PHE A 25 55.80 24.38 -4.01
CA PHE A 25 54.43 24.53 -3.53
C PHE A 25 53.38 24.27 -4.62
N ALA A 26 53.69 24.63 -5.88
CA ALA A 26 52.81 24.35 -7.02
C ALA A 26 52.74 22.84 -7.36
N PHE A 27 53.78 22.05 -7.10
CA PHE A 27 53.76 20.59 -7.24
C PHE A 27 53.00 19.87 -6.14
N ILE A 28 52.87 20.45 -4.93
CA ILE A 28 52.12 19.87 -3.82
C ILE A 28 50.60 20.07 -4.05
N LEU A 29 50.20 21.11 -4.80
CA LEU A 29 48.80 21.40 -5.08
C LEU A 29 48.18 20.48 -6.17
N ASN A 30 48.98 19.76 -6.95
CA ASN A 30 48.49 18.78 -7.93
C ASN A 30 48.47 17.34 -7.41
N SER A 31 48.68 17.11 -6.10
CA SER A 31 48.65 15.79 -5.48
C SER A 31 47.29 15.51 -4.76
N CYS A 32 46.26 16.27 -5.08
CA CYS A 32 44.91 15.72 -4.91
C CYS A 32 44.62 14.94 -6.19
N ASP A 33 45.01 13.69 -6.22
CA ASP A 33 44.33 12.68 -6.99
C ASP A 33 42.94 12.58 -6.32
N ASP A 34 41.99 13.40 -6.74
CA ASP A 34 40.57 13.14 -6.58
C ASP A 34 40.37 11.82 -7.32
N GLY A 35 40.67 10.73 -6.61
CA GLY A 35 40.38 9.39 -7.09
C GLY A 35 38.99 9.47 -7.69
N ASN A 36 38.85 9.22 -8.98
CA ASN A 36 37.57 9.17 -9.65
C ASN A 36 36.62 8.31 -8.83
N LEU A 37 35.90 8.95 -7.91
CA LEU A 37 34.71 8.37 -7.29
C LEU A 37 33.69 8.24 -8.42
N THR A 38 33.93 7.28 -9.34
CA THR A 38 32.91 6.85 -10.28
C THR A 38 31.82 6.22 -9.41
N GLN A 39 30.83 7.02 -9.08
CA GLN A 39 29.61 6.53 -8.50
C GLN A 39 28.95 5.65 -9.57
N GLU A 40 29.12 4.33 -9.42
CA GLU A 40 28.43 3.39 -10.28
C GLU A 40 26.94 3.53 -10.02
N ASN A 41 26.20 3.92 -11.05
CA ASN A 41 24.79 4.21 -10.93
C ASN A 41 23.99 2.91 -11.10
N ILE A 42 23.48 2.34 -9.98
CA ILE A 42 22.52 1.25 -10.01
C ILE A 42 21.19 1.79 -10.57
N SER A 43 20.78 1.37 -11.77
CA SER A 43 19.54 1.83 -12.41
C SER A 43 18.68 0.66 -12.85
N PHE A 44 17.53 0.50 -12.16
CA PHE A 44 16.46 -0.44 -12.48
C PHE A 44 15.10 0.26 -12.67
N ASP A 45 15.10 1.54 -13.07
CA ASP A 45 13.90 2.38 -13.08
C ASP A 45 12.79 1.83 -13.98
N ALA A 46 13.16 1.27 -15.14
CA ALA A 46 12.19 0.67 -16.08
C ALA A 46 11.86 -0.80 -15.79
N VAL A 47 12.43 -1.39 -14.73
CA VAL A 47 12.24 -2.80 -14.41
C VAL A 47 11.18 -2.96 -13.31
N THR A 48 10.17 -3.79 -13.56
CA THR A 48 9.14 -4.10 -12.58
C THR A 48 9.65 -5.01 -11.47
N VAL A 49 9.16 -4.79 -10.25
CA VAL A 49 9.44 -5.67 -9.11
C VAL A 49 8.74 -7.02 -9.34
N GLN A 50 9.47 -8.09 -9.14
CA GLN A 50 8.98 -9.47 -9.19
C GLN A 50 9.17 -10.14 -7.84
N LYS A 51 8.41 -11.21 -7.58
CA LYS A 51 8.50 -12.02 -6.36
C LYS A 51 8.70 -13.47 -6.71
N CYS A 52 9.58 -14.15 -5.98
CA CYS A 52 9.69 -15.60 -6.04
C CYS A 52 8.45 -16.26 -5.45
N THR A 53 8.02 -17.36 -6.02
CA THR A 53 6.87 -18.14 -5.52
C THR A 53 7.23 -19.07 -4.36
N THR A 54 8.49 -19.49 -4.28
CA THR A 54 9.00 -20.48 -3.33
C THR A 54 9.69 -19.89 -2.11
N ASN A 55 10.00 -18.59 -2.14
CA ASN A 55 10.74 -17.91 -1.08
C ASN A 55 10.32 -16.42 -0.98
N PRO A 56 10.68 -15.68 0.09
CA PRO A 56 10.26 -14.31 0.31
C PRO A 56 11.06 -13.26 -0.47
N LEU A 57 11.78 -13.64 -1.54
CA LEU A 57 12.58 -12.71 -2.31
C LEU A 57 11.73 -11.86 -3.24
N LEU A 58 11.91 -10.53 -3.18
CA LEU A 58 11.54 -9.59 -4.23
C LEU A 58 12.79 -9.25 -5.03
N TYR A 59 12.66 -9.13 -6.36
CA TYR A 59 13.82 -8.90 -7.20
C TYR A 59 13.49 -8.10 -8.45
N LYS A 60 14.53 -7.53 -9.03
CA LYS A 60 14.55 -6.91 -10.36
C LYS A 60 15.72 -7.49 -11.14
N LEU A 61 15.52 -7.81 -12.41
CA LEU A 61 16.55 -8.34 -13.30
C LEU A 61 16.72 -7.41 -14.48
N LYS A 62 17.99 -7.14 -14.84
CA LYS A 62 18.34 -6.35 -16.00
C LYS A 62 19.62 -6.90 -16.60
N ASP A 63 19.53 -7.46 -17.81
CA ASP A 63 20.67 -8.08 -18.51
C ASP A 63 21.42 -9.07 -17.60
N ASN A 64 22.64 -8.72 -17.22
CA ASN A 64 23.51 -9.49 -16.34
C ASN A 64 23.54 -8.96 -14.89
N GLU A 65 22.52 -8.22 -14.48
CA GLU A 65 22.43 -7.61 -13.15
C GLU A 65 21.15 -8.04 -12.42
N SER A 66 21.24 -8.20 -11.11
CA SER A 66 20.07 -8.37 -10.26
C SER A 66 20.12 -7.49 -9.02
N LEU A 67 18.97 -6.93 -8.67
CA LEU A 67 18.73 -6.27 -7.39
C LEU A 67 17.74 -7.12 -6.60
N ILE A 68 18.16 -7.64 -5.47
CA ILE A 68 17.41 -8.59 -4.66
C ILE A 68 17.10 -7.96 -3.30
N PHE A 69 15.84 -8.06 -2.90
CA PHE A 69 15.39 -7.68 -1.57
C PHE A 69 14.81 -8.93 -0.88
N GLU A 70 15.48 -9.38 0.17
CA GLU A 70 15.02 -10.47 1.02
C GLU A 70 14.10 -9.91 2.10
N ALA A 71 12.81 -10.21 1.96
CA ALA A 71 11.75 -9.66 2.82
C ALA A 71 11.29 -10.68 3.88
N THR A 72 12.22 -11.41 4.49
CA THR A 72 11.93 -12.40 5.51
C THR A 72 11.38 -11.72 6.77
N GLY A 73 10.16 -12.02 7.16
CA GLY A 73 9.52 -11.38 8.31
C GLY A 73 8.90 -10.00 8.02
N ILE A 74 8.90 -9.56 6.77
CA ILE A 74 8.13 -8.39 6.34
C ILE A 74 6.75 -8.83 5.87
N THR A 75 5.71 -8.28 6.47
CA THR A 75 4.34 -8.43 5.99
C THR A 75 4.00 -7.27 5.05
N PHE A 76 3.28 -7.59 3.98
CA PHE A 76 2.72 -6.60 3.07
C PHE A 76 1.23 -6.44 3.41
N PRO A 77 0.86 -5.39 4.17
CA PRO A 77 -0.49 -5.25 4.71
C PRO A 77 -1.52 -4.97 3.60
N THR A 78 -2.74 -5.49 3.81
CA THR A 78 -3.91 -5.22 2.96
C THR A 78 -4.71 -4.03 3.48
N GLU A 79 -4.01 -2.97 3.85
CA GLU A 79 -4.56 -1.68 4.24
C GLU A 79 -3.58 -0.55 3.92
N THR A 80 -4.09 0.66 3.77
CA THR A 80 -3.25 1.84 3.50
C THR A 80 -2.47 2.24 4.74
N THR A 81 -1.14 2.10 4.68
CA THR A 81 -0.22 2.39 5.81
C THR A 81 1.19 2.64 5.32
N THR A 82 2.05 3.11 6.21
CA THR A 82 3.50 3.22 5.95
C THR A 82 4.26 2.55 7.09
N GLN A 83 5.18 1.67 6.75
CA GLN A 83 6.08 1.01 7.69
C GLN A 83 7.53 1.34 7.38
N THR A 84 8.35 1.42 8.42
CA THR A 84 9.80 1.65 8.29
C THR A 84 10.53 0.57 9.07
N ILE A 85 11.44 -0.14 8.40
CA ILE A 85 12.16 -1.30 8.91
C ILE A 85 13.66 -1.06 8.68
N ASN A 86 14.51 -1.53 9.57
CA ASN A 86 15.96 -1.45 9.36
C ASN A 86 16.42 -2.57 8.42
N ILE A 87 17.38 -2.26 7.55
CA ILE A 87 18.14 -3.28 6.83
C ILE A 87 18.93 -4.09 7.88
N SER A 88 18.85 -5.41 7.81
CA SER A 88 19.42 -6.35 8.79
C SER A 88 19.72 -7.71 8.15
N GLY A 89 20.19 -8.66 8.92
CA GLY A 89 20.44 -10.03 8.45
C GLY A 89 19.21 -10.77 7.92
N SER A 90 17.98 -10.40 8.35
CA SER A 90 16.71 -10.97 7.86
C SER A 90 16.02 -10.13 6.79
N ASN A 91 16.49 -8.90 6.57
CA ASN A 91 15.91 -7.97 5.58
C ASN A 91 17.06 -7.43 4.73
N ARG A 92 17.67 -8.30 3.93
CA ARG A 92 18.87 -7.98 3.16
C ARG A 92 18.51 -7.37 1.82
N VAL A 93 19.36 -6.42 1.39
CA VAL A 93 19.35 -5.89 0.02
C VAL A 93 20.68 -6.22 -0.62
N ILE A 94 20.63 -6.88 -1.77
CA ILE A 94 21.82 -7.40 -2.45
C ILE A 94 21.76 -6.99 -3.91
N TYR A 95 22.85 -6.44 -4.43
CA TYR A 95 23.05 -6.19 -5.84
C TYR A 95 24.13 -7.13 -6.38
N ARG A 96 23.87 -7.81 -7.50
CA ARG A 96 24.77 -8.78 -8.09
C ARG A 96 25.00 -8.51 -9.57
N PHE A 97 26.24 -8.72 -9.97
CA PHE A 97 26.67 -8.82 -11.34
C PHE A 97 26.93 -10.28 -11.71
N TYR A 98 26.66 -10.63 -12.94
CA TYR A 98 26.85 -11.97 -13.47
C TYR A 98 27.65 -11.93 -14.76
N ASN A 99 28.27 -13.05 -15.11
CA ASN A 99 29.03 -13.19 -16.36
C ASN A 99 28.14 -13.29 -17.60
N ASN A 100 26.82 -13.47 -17.43
CA ASN A 100 25.83 -13.58 -18.52
C ASN A 100 24.45 -13.18 -18.01
N ASN A 101 23.45 -13.10 -18.91
CA ASN A 101 22.08 -12.71 -18.58
C ASN A 101 21.49 -13.57 -17.47
N VAL A 102 20.89 -12.88 -16.48
CA VAL A 102 20.27 -13.51 -15.31
C VAL A 102 18.79 -13.77 -15.56
N THR A 103 18.30 -14.89 -15.01
CA THR A 103 16.90 -15.28 -15.10
C THR A 103 16.27 -15.44 -13.72
N GLN A 104 14.94 -15.60 -13.66
CA GLN A 104 14.22 -15.91 -12.42
C GLN A 104 14.79 -17.17 -11.73
N ALA A 105 15.09 -18.22 -12.48
CA ALA A 105 15.65 -19.46 -11.94
C ALA A 105 16.95 -19.21 -11.16
N THR A 106 17.82 -18.30 -11.65
CA THR A 106 19.07 -17.92 -10.98
C THR A 106 18.83 -17.32 -9.58
N ILE A 107 17.67 -16.69 -9.36
CA ILE A 107 17.35 -16.02 -8.09
C ILE A 107 16.46 -16.87 -7.18
N CYS A 108 15.48 -17.58 -7.76
CA CYS A 108 14.38 -18.17 -7.00
C CYS A 108 14.54 -19.65 -6.68
N GLU A 109 15.34 -20.37 -7.42
CA GLU A 109 15.54 -21.81 -7.17
C GLU A 109 16.43 -22.04 -5.94
N SER A 110 16.10 -23.08 -5.17
CA SER A 110 16.88 -23.47 -3.99
C SER A 110 18.30 -23.93 -4.35
N ILE A 111 18.46 -24.48 -5.54
CA ILE A 111 19.74 -24.82 -6.17
C ILE A 111 19.81 -24.01 -7.46
N PRO A 112 20.46 -22.85 -7.46
CA PRO A 112 20.58 -22.03 -8.68
C PRO A 112 21.29 -22.77 -9.80
N PRO A 113 20.99 -22.48 -11.07
CA PRO A 113 21.73 -23.03 -12.22
C PRO A 113 23.23 -22.74 -12.10
N ALA A 114 24.06 -23.64 -12.62
CA ALA A 114 25.52 -23.47 -12.61
C ALA A 114 25.99 -22.23 -13.42
N ASN A 115 25.18 -21.74 -14.34
CA ASN A 115 25.36 -20.50 -15.09
C ASN A 115 24.04 -19.71 -15.13
N PRO A 116 24.07 -18.36 -15.09
CA PRO A 116 25.26 -17.51 -14.99
C PRO A 116 25.90 -17.53 -13.60
N ILE A 117 27.21 -17.32 -13.50
CA ILE A 117 27.94 -17.19 -12.23
C ILE A 117 28.02 -15.73 -11.79
N VAL A 118 27.95 -15.52 -10.47
CA VAL A 118 28.13 -14.18 -9.86
C VAL A 118 29.59 -13.76 -10.02
N THR A 119 29.84 -12.61 -10.60
CA THR A 119 31.17 -12.01 -10.78
C THR A 119 31.49 -10.95 -9.74
N ASP A 120 30.46 -10.24 -9.25
CA ASP A 120 30.60 -9.28 -8.13
C ASP A 120 29.26 -9.21 -7.35
N GLN A 121 29.37 -8.88 -6.06
CA GLN A 121 28.21 -8.74 -5.19
C GLN A 121 28.40 -7.61 -4.18
N TRP A 122 27.41 -6.75 -4.12
CA TRP A 122 27.32 -5.70 -3.12
C TRP A 122 26.18 -6.01 -2.15
N THR A 123 26.50 -6.02 -0.87
CA THR A 123 25.49 -6.29 0.16
C THR A 123 25.26 -5.02 0.98
N ALA A 124 23.99 -4.68 1.19
CA ALA A 124 23.66 -3.54 2.05
C ALA A 124 24.06 -3.85 3.51
N SER A 125 24.91 -3.00 4.08
CA SER A 125 25.36 -3.08 5.47
C SER A 125 24.53 -2.22 6.42
N GLY A 126 23.69 -1.30 5.90
CA GLY A 126 22.82 -0.43 6.70
C GLY A 126 21.84 0.35 5.87
N GLY A 127 20.94 1.05 6.56
CA GLY A 127 19.88 1.85 5.98
C GLY A 127 18.50 1.43 6.48
N LYS A 128 17.47 2.06 5.91
CA LYS A 128 16.06 1.81 6.23
C LYS A 128 15.28 1.41 4.99
N ILE A 129 14.35 0.51 5.16
CA ILE A 129 13.36 0.10 4.17
C ILE A 129 12.07 0.84 4.53
N VAL A 130 11.57 1.70 3.66
CA VAL A 130 10.28 2.37 3.80
C VAL A 130 9.32 1.75 2.81
N ILE A 131 8.20 1.21 3.29
CA ILE A 131 7.16 0.60 2.48
C ILE A 131 5.88 1.41 2.68
N SER A 132 5.48 2.15 1.65
CA SER A 132 4.24 2.92 1.61
C SER A 132 3.17 2.12 0.86
N THR A 133 2.15 1.67 1.57
CA THR A 133 1.05 0.88 1.01
C THR A 133 -0.13 1.77 0.67
N THR A 134 -0.66 1.63 -0.53
CA THR A 134 -1.86 2.32 -1.00
C THR A 134 -2.84 1.34 -1.64
N ALA A 135 -4.15 1.54 -1.44
CA ALA A 135 -5.17 0.72 -2.09
C ALA A 135 -5.23 1.02 -3.60
N VAL A 136 -5.22 -0.03 -4.40
CA VAL A 136 -5.50 0.05 -5.85
C VAL A 136 -7.00 -0.12 -6.03
N LYS A 137 -7.65 0.87 -6.62
CA LYS A 137 -9.12 0.90 -6.79
C LYS A 137 -9.48 0.90 -8.26
N THR A 138 -10.56 0.20 -8.59
CA THR A 138 -11.27 0.37 -9.85
C THR A 138 -12.57 1.11 -9.59
N LYS A 139 -12.95 2.02 -10.47
CA LYS A 139 -14.19 2.80 -10.40
C LYS A 139 -15.14 2.33 -11.48
N ASN A 140 -16.41 2.27 -11.15
CA ASN A 140 -17.50 2.12 -12.11
C ASN A 140 -18.07 3.52 -12.41
N ASP A 141 -17.91 3.98 -13.64
CA ASP A 141 -18.35 5.33 -14.03
C ASP A 141 -19.87 5.47 -14.17
N THR A 142 -20.62 4.35 -14.21
CA THR A 142 -22.08 4.37 -14.33
C THR A 142 -22.76 4.81 -13.03
N ASP A 143 -22.26 4.35 -11.89
CA ASP A 143 -22.87 4.56 -10.56
C ASP A 143 -21.89 5.17 -9.55
N ASN A 144 -20.67 5.50 -9.96
CA ASN A 144 -19.58 5.98 -9.14
C ASN A 144 -19.16 5.01 -8.01
N SER A 145 -19.58 3.75 -8.05
CA SER A 145 -19.07 2.75 -7.12
C SER A 145 -17.58 2.49 -7.35
N SER A 146 -16.88 2.01 -6.31
CA SER A 146 -15.50 1.60 -6.45
C SER A 146 -15.23 0.29 -5.73
N LYS A 147 -14.18 -0.42 -6.17
CA LYS A 147 -13.72 -1.68 -5.54
C LYS A 147 -12.23 -1.63 -5.36
N ILE A 148 -11.74 -2.14 -4.23
CA ILE A 148 -10.30 -2.36 -4.03
C ILE A 148 -9.94 -3.66 -4.71
N THR A 149 -9.00 -3.60 -5.66
CA THR A 149 -8.53 -4.75 -6.45
C THR A 149 -7.17 -5.25 -6.01
N GLY A 150 -6.43 -4.43 -5.26
CA GLY A 150 -5.11 -4.78 -4.75
C GLY A 150 -4.55 -3.73 -3.81
N TYR A 151 -3.35 -4.00 -3.33
CA TYR A 151 -2.56 -3.07 -2.55
C TYR A 151 -1.20 -2.92 -3.20
N LYS A 152 -0.81 -1.68 -3.46
CA LYS A 152 0.47 -1.31 -4.03
C LYS A 152 1.41 -0.89 -2.91
N HIS A 153 2.52 -1.60 -2.78
CA HIS A 153 3.58 -1.35 -1.83
C HIS A 153 4.74 -0.67 -2.54
N ASN A 154 4.85 0.65 -2.40
CA ASN A 154 6.01 1.39 -2.89
C ASN A 154 7.17 1.18 -1.91
N ILE A 155 8.24 0.53 -2.37
CA ILE A 155 9.41 0.17 -1.57
C ILE A 155 10.54 1.13 -1.91
N THR A 156 11.03 1.84 -0.90
CA THR A 156 12.14 2.79 -1.02
C THR A 156 13.16 2.52 0.08
N PHE A 157 14.42 2.46 -0.29
CA PHE A 157 15.52 2.38 0.68
C PHE A 157 16.03 3.78 0.99
N LYS A 158 16.24 4.08 2.26
CA LYS A 158 16.77 5.36 2.75
C LYS A 158 18.12 5.16 3.43
N ASN A 159 19.08 6.02 3.05
CA ASN A 159 20.47 5.96 3.53
C ASN A 159 21.06 4.55 3.40
N ILE A 160 20.76 3.87 2.29
CA ILE A 160 21.28 2.52 2.06
C ILE A 160 22.77 2.58 1.77
N THR A 161 23.53 1.78 2.50
CA THR A 161 24.98 1.66 2.36
C THR A 161 25.33 0.29 1.84
N PHE A 162 25.84 0.20 0.61
CA PHE A 162 26.36 -1.03 0.04
C PHE A 162 27.85 -1.19 0.35
N SER A 163 28.23 -2.38 0.82
CA SER A 163 29.62 -2.81 0.93
C SER A 163 30.03 -3.46 -0.38
N LYS A 164 31.14 -2.99 -0.96
CA LYS A 164 31.76 -3.47 -2.21
C LYS A 164 33.16 -4.01 -1.92
N SER A 165 33.74 -4.73 -2.85
CA SER A 165 35.13 -5.23 -2.76
C SER A 165 36.16 -4.10 -2.59
N ASN A 166 35.87 -2.90 -3.16
CA ASN A 166 36.77 -1.74 -3.17
C ASN A 166 36.24 -0.55 -2.34
N GLY A 167 35.36 -0.78 -1.36
CA GLY A 167 34.86 0.28 -0.48
C GLY A 167 33.35 0.22 -0.22
N ILE A 168 32.75 1.38 0.03
CA ILE A 168 31.31 1.52 0.29
C ILE A 168 30.68 2.49 -0.69
N GLN A 169 29.39 2.28 -0.96
CA GLN A 169 28.58 3.21 -1.72
C GLN A 169 27.28 3.51 -0.98
N VAL A 170 26.94 4.80 -0.84
CA VAL A 170 25.76 5.25 -0.11
C VAL A 170 24.80 5.92 -1.07
N TYR A 171 23.52 5.56 -0.95
CA TYR A 171 22.40 6.26 -1.59
C TYR A 171 21.48 6.82 -0.51
N GLU A 172 21.26 8.12 -0.48
CA GLU A 172 20.32 8.76 0.44
C GLU A 172 18.89 8.26 0.20
N THR A 173 18.51 8.15 -1.06
CA THR A 173 17.22 7.59 -1.48
C THR A 173 17.44 6.68 -2.67
N PHE A 174 16.97 5.45 -2.55
CA PHE A 174 17.00 4.46 -3.61
C PHE A 174 15.61 3.83 -3.76
N ILE A 175 14.98 4.03 -4.93
CA ILE A 175 13.64 3.50 -5.20
C ILE A 175 13.78 2.06 -5.70
N PHE A 176 13.34 1.09 -4.88
CA PHE A 176 13.26 -0.30 -5.32
C PHE A 176 12.10 -0.49 -6.29
N GLY A 177 10.94 0.12 -6.01
CA GLY A 177 9.79 0.11 -6.90
C GLY A 177 8.49 -0.36 -6.25
N ASP A 178 7.48 -0.58 -7.08
CA ASP A 178 6.14 -0.97 -6.65
C ASP A 178 5.97 -2.50 -6.71
N TYR A 179 5.55 -3.09 -5.60
CA TYR A 179 5.08 -4.47 -5.51
C TYR A 179 3.58 -4.46 -5.24
N VAL A 180 2.80 -5.18 -6.06
CA VAL A 180 1.33 -5.22 -5.94
C VAL A 180 0.88 -6.59 -5.49
N VAL A 181 0.03 -6.63 -4.46
CA VAL A 181 -0.68 -7.84 -4.01
C VAL A 181 -2.17 -7.70 -4.28
N PRO A 182 -2.86 -8.79 -4.70
CA PRO A 182 -4.31 -8.76 -4.86
C PRO A 182 -5.01 -8.50 -3.52
N ALA A 183 -6.13 -7.76 -3.55
CA ALA A 183 -7.02 -7.65 -2.40
C ALA A 183 -7.94 -8.86 -2.29
N THR A 184 -8.47 -9.11 -1.08
CA THR A 184 -9.59 -10.03 -0.90
C THR A 184 -10.78 -9.52 -1.70
N SER A 185 -11.35 -10.37 -2.54
CA SER A 185 -12.55 -10.02 -3.32
C SER A 185 -13.74 -9.87 -2.37
N LEU A 186 -14.45 -8.73 -2.51
CA LEU A 186 -15.72 -8.47 -1.83
C LEU A 186 -16.83 -8.55 -2.88
N PRO A 187 -17.58 -9.67 -2.96
CA PRO A 187 -18.55 -9.88 -4.04
C PRO A 187 -19.70 -8.88 -4.03
N LEU A 188 -20.19 -8.47 -2.82
CA LEU A 188 -21.35 -7.61 -2.64
C LEU A 188 -22.59 -8.12 -3.43
N ALA A 189 -22.74 -9.44 -3.49
CA ALA A 189 -23.76 -10.15 -4.29
C ALA A 189 -24.97 -10.50 -3.43
N PHE A 190 -25.78 -9.50 -3.11
CA PHE A 190 -26.97 -9.60 -2.25
C PHE A 190 -28.27 -9.80 -3.03
N THR A 191 -29.25 -10.42 -2.37
CA THR A 191 -30.57 -10.72 -2.96
C THR A 191 -31.47 -9.51 -3.01
N LYS A 192 -31.18 -8.47 -2.20
CA LYS A 192 -32.01 -7.28 -1.97
C LYS A 192 -33.36 -7.58 -1.31
N VAL A 193 -33.46 -8.74 -0.68
CA VAL A 193 -34.60 -9.12 0.17
C VAL A 193 -34.14 -8.98 1.61
N LEU A 194 -34.57 -7.89 2.24
CA LEU A 194 -34.14 -7.56 3.58
C LEU A 194 -34.86 -8.40 4.62
N LYS A 195 -34.13 -8.79 5.64
CA LYS A 195 -34.65 -9.39 6.88
C LYS A 195 -34.47 -8.45 8.04
N GLN A 196 -35.39 -8.52 9.00
CA GLN A 196 -35.35 -7.73 10.23
C GLN A 196 -35.31 -8.64 11.44
N CYS A 197 -34.38 -8.40 12.34
CA CYS A 197 -34.33 -9.10 13.63
C CYS A 197 -35.53 -8.71 14.53
N PRO A 198 -36.20 -9.65 15.15
CA PRO A 198 -37.40 -9.36 15.95
C PRO A 198 -37.13 -8.40 17.12
N THR A 199 -36.02 -8.58 17.83
CA THR A 199 -35.67 -7.83 19.04
C THR A 199 -34.86 -6.57 18.71
N SER A 200 -33.73 -6.71 18.08
CA SER A 200 -32.82 -5.58 17.80
C SER A 200 -33.30 -4.66 16.69
N LYS A 201 -34.29 -5.10 15.90
CA LYS A 201 -34.81 -4.40 14.72
C LYS A 201 -33.77 -4.12 13.64
N ARG A 202 -32.59 -4.73 13.76
CA ARG A 202 -31.50 -4.68 12.77
C ARG A 202 -31.99 -5.21 11.43
N LEU A 203 -31.65 -4.51 10.34
CA LEU A 203 -31.83 -5.01 8.99
C LEU A 203 -30.57 -5.70 8.49
N TYR A 204 -30.74 -6.76 7.72
CA TYR A 204 -29.61 -7.41 7.05
C TYR A 204 -30.06 -8.04 5.74
N ASP A 205 -29.12 -8.06 4.78
CA ASP A 205 -29.14 -8.96 3.61
C ASP A 205 -27.89 -9.81 3.65
N LYS A 206 -28.03 -11.08 3.34
CA LYS A 206 -26.93 -12.04 3.36
C LYS A 206 -27.00 -13.01 2.21
N ASN A 207 -25.85 -13.49 1.80
CA ASN A 207 -25.73 -14.75 1.06
C ASN A 207 -25.02 -15.81 1.92
N SER A 208 -24.39 -16.80 1.31
CA SER A 208 -23.75 -17.90 2.03
C SER A 208 -22.59 -17.47 2.94
N SER A 209 -21.82 -16.44 2.58
CA SER A 209 -20.59 -16.07 3.28
C SER A 209 -20.35 -14.56 3.44
N GLU A 210 -21.30 -13.73 3.02
CA GLU A 210 -21.20 -12.28 3.24
C GLU A 210 -22.52 -11.71 3.70
N ALA A 211 -22.45 -10.58 4.41
CA ALA A 211 -23.63 -9.84 4.86
C ALA A 211 -23.41 -8.34 4.83
N LEU A 212 -24.48 -7.62 4.49
CA LEU A 212 -24.59 -6.19 4.67
C LEU A 212 -25.63 -5.95 5.78
N ILE A 213 -25.21 -5.27 6.84
CA ILE A 213 -25.94 -5.15 8.10
C ILE A 213 -26.20 -3.68 8.37
N LEU A 214 -27.43 -3.31 8.69
CA LEU A 214 -27.83 -1.93 8.98
C LEU A 214 -28.59 -1.87 10.33
N ASP A 215 -27.97 -1.23 11.32
CA ASP A 215 -28.63 -0.90 12.60
C ASP A 215 -29.51 0.34 12.42
N ILE A 216 -30.63 0.18 11.70
CA ILE A 216 -31.48 1.28 11.26
C ILE A 216 -32.30 1.93 12.38
N ASP A 217 -32.41 3.26 12.35
CA ASP A 217 -33.35 3.99 13.20
C ASP A 217 -34.81 3.60 12.82
N GLN A 218 -35.58 3.13 13.80
CA GLN A 218 -36.92 2.62 13.55
C GLN A 218 -37.91 3.72 13.11
N THR A 219 -37.59 4.98 13.31
CA THR A 219 -38.38 6.10 12.76
C THR A 219 -38.38 6.14 11.22
N LEU A 220 -37.46 5.44 10.60
CA LEU A 220 -37.41 5.31 9.12
C LEU A 220 -38.29 4.15 8.62
N ILE A 221 -38.55 3.12 9.47
CA ILE A 221 -39.35 1.93 9.13
C ILE A 221 -40.73 2.05 9.78
N VAL A 222 -41.55 2.94 9.27
CA VAL A 222 -42.90 3.18 9.78
C VAL A 222 -43.92 2.63 8.78
N ASN A 223 -44.87 1.84 9.28
CA ASN A 223 -45.99 1.28 8.51
C ASN A 223 -47.03 2.36 8.10
N ALA A 224 -46.54 3.33 7.33
CA ALA A 224 -47.33 4.39 6.74
C ALA A 224 -46.73 4.75 5.37
N ALA A 225 -47.51 4.82 4.31
CA ALA A 225 -47.02 5.16 3.00
C ALA A 225 -46.33 6.54 3.00
N THR A 226 -45.18 6.66 2.32
CA THR A 226 -44.54 7.95 2.08
C THR A 226 -45.21 8.67 0.91
N PRO A 227 -45.30 10.01 0.94
CA PRO A 227 -45.74 10.77 -0.26
C PRO A 227 -44.82 10.49 -1.44
N LEU A 228 -45.34 10.67 -2.64
CA LEU A 228 -44.58 10.47 -3.87
C LEU A 228 -43.32 11.35 -3.86
N ASN A 229 -42.17 10.76 -4.19
CA ASN A 229 -40.85 11.40 -4.22
C ASN A 229 -40.40 12.06 -2.88
N THR A 230 -40.98 11.64 -1.76
CA THR A 230 -40.67 12.19 -0.44
C THR A 230 -40.30 11.03 0.51
N PRO A 231 -39.13 10.37 0.34
CA PRO A 231 -38.69 9.31 1.22
C PRO A 231 -38.40 9.84 2.63
N ARG A 232 -38.43 8.97 3.65
CA ARG A 232 -37.86 9.27 4.97
C ARG A 232 -36.34 9.23 4.83
N ILE A 233 -35.67 10.24 5.43
CA ILE A 233 -34.22 10.42 5.28
C ILE A 233 -33.55 10.21 6.64
N GLY A 234 -32.49 9.39 6.64
CA GLY A 234 -31.55 9.22 7.75
C GLY A 234 -30.12 9.41 7.28
N LEU A 235 -29.21 9.61 8.22
CA LEU A 235 -27.78 9.63 7.98
C LEU A 235 -27.11 8.44 8.65
N ILE A 236 -26.14 7.85 7.99
CA ILE A 236 -25.23 6.86 8.60
C ILE A 236 -24.43 7.53 9.71
N SER A 237 -24.33 6.87 10.86
CA SER A 237 -23.47 7.32 11.95
C SER A 237 -22.97 6.11 12.76
N ASP A 238 -22.07 6.34 13.69
CA ASP A 238 -21.51 5.28 14.52
C ASP A 238 -22.53 4.70 15.54
N THR A 239 -23.57 5.46 15.88
CA THR A 239 -24.58 5.12 16.91
C THR A 239 -25.94 4.80 16.34
N LYS A 240 -26.31 5.41 15.19
CA LYS A 240 -27.58 5.18 14.51
C LYS A 240 -27.35 4.94 13.04
N ASN A 241 -28.15 4.09 12.45
CA ASN A 241 -28.01 3.75 11.03
C ASN A 241 -26.60 3.24 10.67
N LYS A 242 -25.96 2.52 11.59
CA LYS A 242 -24.64 1.97 11.37
C LYS A 242 -24.70 0.90 10.30
N LEU A 243 -23.99 1.12 9.20
CA LEU A 243 -23.88 0.18 8.09
C LEU A 243 -22.54 -0.56 8.17
N THR A 244 -22.60 -1.88 8.13
CA THR A 244 -21.41 -2.75 8.21
C THR A 244 -21.50 -3.85 7.16
N TYR A 245 -20.47 -4.00 6.35
CA TYR A 245 -20.26 -5.16 5.50
C TYR A 245 -19.31 -6.14 6.17
N ARG A 246 -19.63 -7.44 6.10
CA ARG A 246 -18.77 -8.52 6.61
C ARG A 246 -18.66 -9.66 5.60
N LEU A 247 -17.44 -10.16 5.45
CA LEU A 247 -17.14 -11.41 4.75
C LEU A 247 -16.69 -12.45 5.78
N PHE A 248 -17.22 -13.67 5.68
CA PHE A 248 -17.03 -14.72 6.67
C PHE A 248 -16.29 -15.93 6.10
N SER A 249 -15.70 -16.72 6.99
CA SER A 249 -14.98 -17.96 6.65
C SER A 249 -15.88 -19.15 6.32
N GLY A 250 -17.19 -19.05 6.57
CA GLY A 250 -18.13 -20.15 6.41
C GLY A 250 -19.57 -19.71 6.22
N LEU A 251 -20.48 -20.68 6.22
CA LEU A 251 -21.90 -20.48 5.95
C LEU A 251 -22.60 -19.70 7.07
N LEU A 252 -23.44 -18.76 6.68
CA LEU A 252 -24.23 -17.89 7.54
C LEU A 252 -25.66 -18.41 7.69
N THR A 253 -26.16 -18.42 8.94
CA THR A 253 -27.56 -18.60 9.27
C THR A 253 -28.21 -17.27 9.64
N ASP A 254 -29.54 -17.22 9.62
CA ASP A 254 -30.29 -16.00 10.01
C ASP A 254 -30.08 -15.66 11.49
N ASP A 255 -30.00 -16.66 12.35
CA ASP A 255 -29.82 -16.50 13.79
C ASP A 255 -28.52 -15.78 14.14
N TYR A 256 -27.50 -15.85 13.26
CA TYR A 256 -26.22 -15.16 13.47
C TYR A 256 -26.41 -13.66 13.76
N PHE A 257 -27.34 -13.01 13.06
CA PHE A 257 -27.52 -11.56 13.12
C PHE A 257 -28.43 -11.08 14.25
N CYS A 258 -29.28 -11.96 14.76
CA CYS A 258 -30.34 -11.57 15.68
C CYS A 258 -30.02 -11.84 17.16
N ASN A 259 -28.90 -12.49 17.43
CA ASN A 259 -28.40 -12.70 18.77
C ASN A 259 -27.94 -11.40 19.44
N ALA A 260 -28.04 -11.28 20.75
CA ALA A 260 -27.55 -10.12 21.51
C ALA A 260 -26.03 -9.92 21.34
N THR A 261 -25.31 -11.03 21.28
CA THR A 261 -23.88 -11.07 20.92
C THR A 261 -23.72 -11.94 19.68
N TYR A 262 -22.91 -11.49 18.74
CA TYR A 262 -22.60 -12.30 17.55
C TYR A 262 -21.90 -13.60 17.95
N PRO A 263 -22.26 -14.74 17.35
CA PRO A 263 -21.53 -15.98 17.51
C PRO A 263 -20.06 -15.82 17.08
N SER A 264 -19.15 -16.58 17.71
CA SER A 264 -17.74 -16.57 17.35
C SER A 264 -17.45 -17.27 16.02
N THR A 265 -18.39 -18.08 15.53
CA THR A 265 -18.32 -18.80 14.26
C THR A 265 -19.57 -18.54 13.43
N PRO A 266 -19.43 -18.42 12.08
CA PRO A 266 -18.19 -18.38 11.30
C PRO A 266 -17.34 -17.14 11.63
N VAL A 267 -16.01 -17.26 11.46
CA VAL A 267 -15.06 -16.17 11.73
C VAL A 267 -15.21 -15.07 10.66
N ILE A 268 -15.12 -13.83 11.08
CA ILE A 268 -15.12 -12.67 10.19
C ILE A 268 -13.73 -12.54 9.56
N ASN A 269 -13.63 -12.68 8.23
CA ASN A 269 -12.41 -12.50 7.47
C ASN A 269 -12.18 -11.04 7.09
N GLU A 270 -13.27 -10.31 6.75
CA GLU A 270 -13.24 -8.90 6.40
C GLU A 270 -14.41 -8.18 7.06
N GLU A 271 -14.12 -7.00 7.63
CA GLU A 271 -15.13 -6.10 8.16
C GLU A 271 -14.88 -4.69 7.64
N TRP A 272 -15.91 -4.09 7.06
CA TRP A 272 -15.90 -2.74 6.53
C TRP A 272 -17.08 -1.96 7.10
N ILE A 273 -16.80 -0.83 7.74
CA ILE A 273 -17.80 0.00 8.42
C ILE A 273 -17.99 1.28 7.61
N ALA A 274 -19.23 1.68 7.42
CA ALA A 274 -19.51 2.91 6.70
C ALA A 274 -19.11 4.13 7.54
N VAL A 275 -18.47 5.09 6.87
CA VAL A 275 -18.11 6.38 7.45
C VAL A 275 -19.37 7.19 7.72
N PRO A 276 -19.45 7.95 8.83
CA PRO A 276 -20.58 8.83 9.12
C PRO A 276 -20.94 9.74 7.92
N GLY A 277 -22.23 9.85 7.67
CA GLY A 277 -22.79 10.63 6.55
C GLY A 277 -22.76 12.12 6.84
N ALA A 278 -22.86 12.88 5.74
CA ALA A 278 -23.03 14.33 5.79
C ALA A 278 -24.31 14.73 5.05
N THR A 279 -25.10 15.63 5.62
CA THR A 279 -26.38 16.07 5.10
C THR A 279 -26.26 16.50 3.64
N ASN A 280 -27.14 15.96 2.80
CA ASN A 280 -27.21 16.20 1.35
C ASN A 280 -25.94 15.86 0.54
N THR A 281 -24.94 15.22 1.17
CA THR A 281 -23.64 14.99 0.55
C THR A 281 -23.32 13.50 0.43
N SER A 282 -23.34 12.76 1.53
CA SER A 282 -22.89 11.35 1.58
C SER A 282 -23.49 10.58 2.73
N GLY A 283 -23.49 9.24 2.64
CA GLY A 283 -23.96 8.36 3.71
C GLY A 283 -25.43 8.57 4.06
N ILE A 284 -26.26 8.83 3.05
CA ILE A 284 -27.70 9.10 3.23
C ILE A 284 -28.46 7.80 3.06
N ILE A 285 -29.41 7.55 3.95
CA ILE A 285 -30.38 6.45 3.86
C ILE A 285 -31.73 7.04 3.49
N GLU A 286 -32.32 6.56 2.41
CA GLU A 286 -33.68 6.89 2.00
C GLU A 286 -34.57 5.67 2.13
N VAL A 287 -35.73 5.83 2.76
CA VAL A 287 -36.74 4.79 2.89
C VAL A 287 -38.04 5.27 2.29
N THR A 288 -38.46 4.59 1.22
CA THR A 288 -39.79 4.76 0.60
C THR A 288 -40.68 3.63 1.05
N THR A 289 -41.86 3.95 1.60
CA THR A 289 -42.85 2.97 2.05
C THR A 289 -44.09 3.02 1.17
N THR A 290 -44.53 1.86 0.71
CA THR A 290 -45.78 1.70 -0.04
C THR A 290 -46.66 0.64 0.59
N VAL A 291 -47.97 0.73 0.40
CA VAL A 291 -48.90 -0.35 0.78
C VAL A 291 -48.64 -1.56 -0.12
N PHE A 292 -48.56 -2.75 0.50
CA PHE A 292 -48.32 -3.99 -0.20
C PHE A 292 -49.12 -5.14 0.43
N GLY A 293 -50.17 -5.60 -0.29
CA GLY A 293 -51.10 -6.56 0.28
C GLY A 293 -51.75 -6.03 1.54
N ASN A 294 -51.72 -6.81 2.61
CA ASN A 294 -52.21 -6.44 3.95
C ASN A 294 -51.17 -5.77 4.84
N GLY A 295 -50.05 -5.34 4.29
CA GLY A 295 -48.95 -4.73 5.01
C GLY A 295 -48.27 -3.63 4.21
N PHE A 296 -46.97 -3.50 4.45
CA PHE A 296 -46.15 -2.46 3.83
C PHE A 296 -44.85 -3.02 3.25
N LYS A 297 -44.40 -2.38 2.21
CA LYS A 297 -43.08 -2.59 1.59
C LYS A 297 -42.23 -1.34 1.77
N HIS A 298 -41.09 -1.52 2.42
CA HIS A 298 -40.08 -0.47 2.63
C HIS A 298 -38.90 -0.71 1.69
N THR A 299 -38.71 0.16 0.72
CA THR A 299 -37.55 0.16 -0.18
C THR A 299 -36.47 1.03 0.44
N VAL A 300 -35.32 0.45 0.75
CA VAL A 300 -34.17 1.13 1.37
C VAL A 300 -33.07 1.37 0.34
N VAL A 301 -32.71 2.63 0.16
CA VAL A 301 -31.63 3.07 -0.73
C VAL A 301 -30.55 3.76 0.10
N ILE A 302 -29.31 3.40 -0.14
CA ILE A 302 -28.14 4.00 0.50
C ILE A 302 -27.41 4.84 -0.53
N LYS A 303 -27.26 6.13 -0.25
CA LYS A 303 -26.66 7.07 -1.20
C LYS A 303 -25.26 7.47 -0.74
N LYS A 304 -24.32 7.33 -1.67
CA LYS A 304 -22.92 7.80 -1.55
C LYS A 304 -22.26 7.35 -0.24
N ALA A 305 -22.54 6.10 0.18
CA ALA A 305 -21.91 5.54 1.37
C ALA A 305 -20.50 5.08 1.05
N LYS A 306 -19.57 5.48 1.90
CA LYS A 306 -18.16 5.07 1.88
C LYS A 306 -17.93 4.04 2.98
N LEU A 307 -17.52 2.83 2.62
CA LEU A 307 -17.11 1.79 3.54
C LEU A 307 -15.60 1.88 3.78
N GLN A 308 -15.17 1.73 5.04
CA GLN A 308 -13.78 1.92 5.46
C GLN A 308 -13.32 0.76 6.35
N LYS A 309 -12.05 0.36 6.15
CA LYS A 309 -11.27 -0.54 7.00
C LYS A 309 -9.89 0.08 7.19
N GLY A 310 -9.53 0.45 8.42
CA GLY A 310 -8.32 1.23 8.67
C GLY A 310 -8.30 2.52 7.82
N ASN A 311 -7.25 2.73 7.08
CA ASN A 311 -7.11 3.88 6.16
C ASN A 311 -7.50 3.57 4.70
N SER A 312 -8.04 2.38 4.44
CA SER A 312 -8.56 1.99 3.13
C SER A 312 -10.05 2.18 3.05
N ASP A 313 -10.56 2.63 1.91
CA ASP A 313 -11.99 2.86 1.70
C ASP A 313 -12.44 2.50 0.28
N PHE A 314 -13.75 2.31 0.09
CA PHE A 314 -14.39 2.25 -1.21
C PHE A 314 -15.83 2.79 -1.14
N LEU A 315 -16.42 3.13 -2.30
CA LEU A 315 -17.76 3.67 -2.42
C LEU A 315 -18.74 2.59 -2.88
N LEU A 316 -19.92 2.50 -2.23
CA LEU A 316 -21.00 1.63 -2.68
C LEU A 316 -21.68 2.14 -3.98
N GLY A 317 -21.51 3.42 -4.29
CA GLY A 317 -22.11 4.09 -5.44
C GLY A 317 -23.02 5.24 -5.05
N ASP A 318 -23.51 5.96 -6.08
CA ASP A 318 -24.38 7.13 -5.86
C ASP A 318 -25.74 6.72 -5.29
N ASN A 319 -26.31 5.58 -5.73
CA ASN A 319 -27.60 5.07 -5.31
C ASN A 319 -27.54 3.55 -5.19
N TYR A 320 -27.09 3.06 -4.05
CA TYR A 320 -27.06 1.62 -3.80
C TYR A 320 -28.43 1.15 -3.27
N ILE A 321 -29.14 0.34 -4.04
CA ILE A 321 -30.38 -0.30 -3.57
C ILE A 321 -29.98 -1.37 -2.57
N TYR A 322 -30.19 -1.09 -1.28
CA TYR A 322 -29.93 -2.05 -0.21
C TYR A 322 -30.93 -3.19 -0.29
N GLY A 323 -32.23 -2.88 -0.44
CA GLY A 323 -33.24 -3.90 -0.66
C GLY A 323 -34.64 -3.48 -0.21
N GLU A 324 -35.52 -4.48 -0.17
CA GLU A 324 -36.92 -4.33 0.23
C GLU A 324 -37.23 -5.15 1.48
N LEU A 325 -37.85 -4.49 2.48
CA LEU A 325 -38.39 -5.13 3.71
C LEU A 325 -39.89 -5.17 3.58
N LEU A 326 -40.51 -6.35 3.80
CA LEU A 326 -41.94 -6.51 3.96
C LEU A 326 -42.31 -6.57 5.45
N THR A 327 -43.31 -5.78 5.84
CA THR A 327 -43.85 -5.77 7.19
C THR A 327 -45.35 -6.01 7.16
N THR A 328 -45.90 -6.65 8.21
CA THR A 328 -47.34 -6.81 8.43
C THR A 328 -47.84 -5.68 9.32
N ASN A 329 -49.17 -5.41 9.26
CA ASN A 329 -49.85 -4.50 10.18
C ASN A 329 -49.83 -5.03 11.62
#